data_cc7e109be319e3089c22120b54d42664
#
_entry.id   cc7e109be319e3089c22120b54d42664
#
_cell.length_a   1.000
_cell.length_b   1.000
_cell.length_c   1.000
_cell.angle_alpha   90.00
_cell.angle_beta   90.00
_cell.angle_gamma   90.00
#
_symmetry.space_group_name_H-M   'P 1'
#
loop_
_entity.id
_entity.type
_entity.pdbx_description
1 polymer ?
#
loop_
_entity_poly.entity_id
_entity_poly.type
_entity_poly.pdbx_seq_one_letter_code
_entity_poly.pdbx_strand_id
1 'polypeptide(L)'
;EMTEQLREDIRNFKAANNCERIVVLWAASTEIYIPLSKEHESLAALEQAMKENNTEVISPSMCYAYAAIAEGAPFIMGAPNLCVDTPAMWEFSKKMNVPISGKDFKSGQTLMKTVLAPMFKTRMLGVSGWFSTNILGNRDGEVLDQPENFKTKEVSKLSVIDNIFEPEKYPDLYGDVYHKVRINYYPPRKDNKEAWDNIDIFGWMGYPMAVSYTHLRAHETRS
;
A
#
# COMPACT_ATOMS: atom_id res chain seq x y z
N GLU A 1 10.19 22.19 -10.98
CA GLU A 1 9.37 23.31 -10.47
C GLU A 1 8.51 22.86 -9.28
N MET A 2 7.57 21.91 -9.46
CA MET A 2 6.69 21.43 -8.39
C MET A 2 7.47 20.88 -7.18
N THR A 3 8.48 20.05 -7.39
CA THR A 3 9.27 19.46 -6.30
C THR A 3 10.02 20.52 -5.48
N GLU A 4 10.52 21.58 -6.13
CA GLU A 4 11.19 22.68 -5.40
C GLU A 4 10.19 23.50 -4.58
N GLN A 5 8.99 23.73 -5.11
CA GLN A 5 7.93 24.38 -4.34
C GLN A 5 7.56 23.54 -3.10
N LEU A 6 7.42 22.22 -3.23
CA LEU A 6 7.15 21.34 -2.09
C LEU A 6 8.26 21.39 -1.03
N ARG A 7 9.51 21.47 -1.46
CA ARG A 7 10.66 21.61 -0.54
C ARG A 7 10.59 22.95 0.23
N GLU A 8 10.26 24.02 -0.48
CA GLU A 8 10.07 25.33 0.13
C GLU A 8 8.91 25.33 1.13
N ASP A 9 7.77 24.72 0.79
CA ASP A 9 6.63 24.58 1.68
C ASP A 9 6.98 23.81 2.96
N ILE A 10 7.76 22.73 2.85
CA ILE A 10 8.25 21.96 4.00
C ILE A 10 9.14 22.81 4.90
N ARG A 11 10.09 23.57 4.31
CA ARG A 11 10.96 24.51 5.07
C ARG A 11 10.16 25.59 5.78
N ASN A 12 9.22 26.19 5.05
CA ASN A 12 8.37 27.26 5.57
C ASN A 12 7.46 26.77 6.70
N PHE A 13 6.86 25.58 6.55
CA PHE A 13 6.07 24.96 7.60
C PHE A 13 6.89 24.73 8.87
N LYS A 14 8.10 24.19 8.72
CA LYS A 14 9.02 23.94 9.83
C LYS A 14 9.37 25.24 10.57
N ALA A 15 9.71 26.29 9.83
CA ALA A 15 10.07 27.58 10.39
C ALA A 15 8.87 28.28 11.07
N ALA A 16 7.73 28.34 10.39
CA ALA A 16 6.53 29.02 10.88
C ALA A 16 5.97 28.40 12.17
N ASN A 17 6.13 27.10 12.33
CA ASN A 17 5.63 26.37 13.51
C ASN A 17 6.72 26.06 14.55
N ASN A 18 7.93 26.56 14.35
CA ASN A 18 9.08 26.34 15.22
C ASN A 18 9.30 24.85 15.54
N CYS A 19 9.16 23.97 14.53
CA CYS A 19 9.30 22.54 14.68
C CYS A 19 10.78 22.15 14.68
N GLU A 20 11.23 21.41 15.69
CA GLU A 20 12.56 20.79 15.70
C GLU A 20 12.68 19.74 14.62
N ARG A 21 11.66 18.89 14.51
CA ARG A 21 11.55 17.79 13.53
C ARG A 21 10.19 17.78 12.89
N ILE A 22 10.14 17.30 11.65
CA ILE A 22 8.89 17.11 10.91
C ILE A 22 8.87 15.72 10.29
N VAL A 23 7.69 15.21 10.06
CA VAL A 23 7.42 13.98 9.29
C VAL A 23 6.38 14.32 8.24
N VAL A 24 6.60 13.89 7.02
CA VAL A 24 5.63 14.05 5.94
C VAL A 24 4.82 12.76 5.79
N LEU A 25 3.51 12.89 5.92
CA LEU A 25 2.57 11.79 5.77
C LEU A 25 1.70 12.00 4.53
N TRP A 26 1.75 11.07 3.60
CA TRP A 26 0.82 11.02 2.49
C TRP A 26 -0.47 10.30 2.92
N ALA A 27 -1.54 11.05 3.08
CA ALA A 27 -2.88 10.53 3.41
C ALA A 27 -3.91 10.88 2.32
N ALA A 28 -3.45 11.26 1.12
CA ALA A 28 -4.30 11.55 -0.03
C ALA A 28 -4.74 10.27 -0.76
N SER A 29 -5.53 10.44 -1.81
CA SER A 29 -6.15 9.37 -2.58
C SER A 29 -5.15 8.41 -3.24
N THR A 30 -5.65 7.24 -3.61
CA THR A 30 -4.94 6.27 -4.45
C THR A 30 -4.69 6.86 -5.83
N GLU A 31 -3.46 6.77 -6.30
CA GLU A 31 -3.03 7.19 -7.64
C GLU A 31 -3.18 6.05 -8.65
N ILE A 32 -3.18 6.40 -9.94
CA ILE A 32 -3.12 5.45 -11.05
C ILE A 32 -1.87 4.58 -10.89
N TYR A 33 -2.00 3.30 -11.24
CA TYR A 33 -0.89 2.36 -11.20
C TYR A 33 0.17 2.71 -12.25
N ILE A 34 1.36 3.02 -11.78
CA ILE A 34 2.55 3.22 -12.60
C ILE A 34 3.46 2.01 -12.41
N PRO A 35 3.69 1.17 -13.43
CA PRO A 35 4.58 0.03 -13.32
C PRO A 35 6.04 0.50 -13.13
N LEU A 36 6.83 -0.30 -12.45
CA LEU A 36 8.27 -0.04 -12.34
C LEU A 36 8.91 -0.08 -13.73
N SER A 37 9.76 0.90 -13.99
CA SER A 37 10.50 1.07 -15.24
C SER A 37 11.95 1.43 -14.94
N LYS A 38 12.78 1.55 -15.98
CA LYS A 38 14.20 1.92 -15.86
C LYS A 38 14.43 3.26 -15.12
N GLU A 39 13.47 4.16 -15.18
CA GLU A 39 13.50 5.45 -14.49
C GLU A 39 13.42 5.30 -12.97
N HIS A 40 12.94 4.16 -12.47
CA HIS A 40 12.80 3.86 -11.05
C HIS A 40 13.96 3.03 -10.47
N GLU A 41 14.90 2.60 -11.30
CA GLU A 41 15.99 1.70 -10.88
C GLU A 41 17.12 2.42 -10.10
N SER A 42 17.31 3.71 -10.34
CA SER A 42 18.33 4.51 -9.66
C SER A 42 17.89 5.94 -9.41
N LEU A 43 18.48 6.57 -8.40
CA LEU A 43 18.21 7.99 -8.09
C LEU A 43 18.52 8.90 -9.29
N ALA A 44 19.60 8.66 -9.99
CA ALA A 44 19.99 9.47 -11.15
C ALA A 44 18.96 9.39 -12.29
N ALA A 45 18.43 8.19 -12.58
CA ALA A 45 17.39 8.00 -13.59
C ALA A 45 16.07 8.66 -13.17
N LEU A 46 15.69 8.55 -11.91
CA LEU A 46 14.51 9.21 -11.36
C LEU A 46 14.63 10.74 -11.46
N GLU A 47 15.75 11.30 -11.05
CA GLU A 47 16.00 12.75 -11.12
C GLU A 47 16.00 13.26 -12.57
N GLN A 48 16.48 12.48 -13.52
CA GLN A 48 16.42 12.83 -14.94
C GLN A 48 14.97 12.85 -15.45
N ALA A 49 14.17 11.82 -15.13
CA ALA A 49 12.75 11.77 -15.47
C ALA A 49 11.96 12.94 -14.85
N MET A 50 12.29 13.34 -13.62
CA MET A 50 11.69 14.52 -12.96
C MET A 50 12.08 15.82 -13.68
N LYS A 51 13.33 15.98 -14.12
CA LYS A 51 13.78 17.16 -14.89
C LYS A 51 13.08 17.26 -16.25
N GLU A 52 12.86 16.12 -16.89
CA GLU A 52 12.14 16.01 -18.17
C GLU A 52 10.62 16.18 -18.03
N ASN A 53 10.12 16.28 -16.78
CA ASN A 53 8.70 16.34 -16.46
C ASN A 53 7.92 15.16 -17.04
N ASN A 54 8.49 13.95 -16.97
CA ASN A 54 7.90 12.72 -17.48
C ASN A 54 6.77 12.23 -16.57
N THR A 55 5.56 12.71 -16.80
CA THR A 55 4.37 12.39 -15.99
C THR A 55 3.87 10.94 -16.17
N GLU A 56 4.34 10.22 -17.16
CA GLU A 56 4.00 8.81 -17.39
C GLU A 56 4.63 7.88 -16.33
N VAL A 57 5.78 8.30 -15.76
CA VAL A 57 6.54 7.51 -14.79
C VAL A 57 6.69 8.20 -13.43
N ILE A 58 6.46 9.48 -13.33
CA ILE A 58 6.56 10.25 -12.09
C ILE A 58 5.17 10.57 -11.55
N SER A 59 4.78 9.94 -10.45
CA SER A 59 3.53 10.25 -9.76
C SER A 59 3.66 11.47 -8.83
N PRO A 60 2.55 12.13 -8.50
CA PRO A 60 2.55 13.19 -7.48
C PRO A 60 3.16 12.73 -6.15
N SER A 61 2.82 11.54 -5.65
CA SER A 61 3.38 11.02 -4.39
C SER A 61 4.89 10.83 -4.43
N MET A 62 5.47 10.50 -5.60
CA MET A 62 6.93 10.45 -5.77
C MET A 62 7.57 11.84 -5.60
N CYS A 63 6.92 12.90 -6.09
CA CYS A 63 7.41 14.27 -5.91
C CYS A 63 7.40 14.69 -4.43
N TYR A 64 6.35 14.34 -3.69
CA TYR A 64 6.25 14.60 -2.24
C TYR A 64 7.28 13.80 -1.46
N ALA A 65 7.45 12.51 -1.76
CA ALA A 65 8.46 11.66 -1.12
C ALA A 65 9.87 12.20 -1.37
N TYR A 66 10.18 12.56 -2.62
CA TYR A 66 11.47 13.14 -2.98
C TYR A 66 11.72 14.46 -2.22
N ALA A 67 10.74 15.36 -2.20
CA ALA A 67 10.85 16.63 -1.50
C ALA A 67 11.08 16.44 0.01
N ALA A 68 10.35 15.53 0.65
CA ALA A 68 10.51 15.21 2.05
C ALA A 68 11.91 14.68 2.36
N ILE A 69 12.39 13.69 1.61
CA ILE A 69 13.71 13.09 1.79
C ILE A 69 14.81 14.16 1.59
N ALA A 70 14.68 15.01 0.55
CA ALA A 70 15.63 16.09 0.26
C ALA A 70 15.74 17.12 1.39
N GLU A 71 14.66 17.36 2.14
CA GLU A 71 14.63 18.26 3.30
C GLU A 71 14.92 17.54 4.64
N GLY A 72 15.35 16.28 4.60
CA GLY A 72 15.69 15.53 5.80
C GLY A 72 14.45 15.11 6.63
N ALA A 73 13.26 15.16 6.05
CA ALA A 73 12.01 14.79 6.70
C ALA A 73 11.65 13.33 6.39
N PRO A 74 11.45 12.46 7.40
CA PRO A 74 10.88 11.15 7.19
C PRO A 74 9.59 11.19 6.39
N PHE A 75 9.41 10.20 5.49
CA PHE A 75 8.22 10.11 4.65
C PHE A 75 7.45 8.82 4.92
N ILE A 76 6.13 8.96 5.11
CA ILE A 76 5.22 7.84 5.35
C ILE A 76 4.17 7.79 4.24
N MET A 77 4.12 6.69 3.52
CA MET A 77 3.09 6.43 2.51
C MET A 77 1.87 5.75 3.15
N GLY A 78 0.83 6.52 3.46
CA GLY A 78 -0.42 6.01 4.03
C GLY A 78 -1.39 5.43 3.00
N ALA A 79 -1.19 5.71 1.70
CA ALA A 79 -1.97 5.17 0.59
C ALA A 79 -1.28 3.97 -0.07
N PRO A 80 -1.94 3.23 -0.98
CA PRO A 80 -1.35 2.05 -1.63
C PRO A 80 -0.35 2.37 -2.76
N ASN A 81 -0.06 3.65 -3.01
CA ASN A 81 0.82 4.08 -4.07
C ASN A 81 2.24 3.52 -3.91
N LEU A 82 2.89 3.17 -5.02
CA LEU A 82 4.16 2.44 -5.02
C LEU A 82 5.41 3.31 -4.88
N CYS A 83 5.28 4.58 -4.60
CA CYS A 83 6.41 5.53 -4.64
C CYS A 83 7.57 5.16 -3.70
N VAL A 84 7.29 4.57 -2.53
CA VAL A 84 8.33 4.13 -1.57
C VAL A 84 8.88 2.73 -1.85
N ASP A 85 8.35 2.02 -2.83
CA ASP A 85 8.78 0.67 -3.21
C ASP A 85 9.83 0.69 -4.33
N THR A 86 10.19 1.87 -4.85
CA THR A 86 11.15 1.98 -5.95
C THR A 86 12.58 1.92 -5.46
N PRO A 87 13.49 1.21 -6.18
CA PRO A 87 14.92 1.20 -5.86
C PRO A 87 15.53 2.61 -5.73
N ALA A 88 15.14 3.53 -6.62
CA ALA A 88 15.57 4.93 -6.59
C ALA A 88 15.27 5.64 -5.27
N MET A 89 14.06 5.47 -4.72
CA MET A 89 13.69 6.07 -3.44
C MET A 89 14.41 5.43 -2.27
N TRP A 90 14.69 4.13 -2.34
CA TRP A 90 15.51 3.45 -1.33
C TRP A 90 16.96 3.92 -1.36
N GLU A 91 17.54 4.09 -2.56
CA GLU A 91 18.88 4.69 -2.73
C GLU A 91 18.91 6.09 -2.13
N PHE A 92 17.92 6.93 -2.45
CA PHE A 92 17.85 8.30 -1.96
C PHE A 92 17.68 8.38 -0.44
N SER A 93 16.77 7.60 0.12
CA SER A 93 16.56 7.47 1.57
C SER A 93 17.86 7.10 2.29
N LYS A 94 18.59 6.10 1.80
CA LYS A 94 19.90 5.69 2.36
C LYS A 94 20.95 6.79 2.23
N LYS A 95 21.05 7.43 1.06
CA LYS A 95 22.02 8.51 0.80
C LYS A 95 21.80 9.70 1.74
N MET A 96 20.55 10.06 1.99
CA MET A 96 20.19 11.19 2.87
C MET A 96 20.09 10.78 4.35
N ASN A 97 20.18 9.48 4.67
CA ASN A 97 19.93 8.93 6.00
C ASN A 97 18.57 9.33 6.57
N VAL A 98 17.54 9.31 5.73
CA VAL A 98 16.15 9.68 6.07
C VAL A 98 15.26 8.46 5.94
N PRO A 99 14.56 8.01 6.99
CA PRO A 99 13.71 6.84 6.92
C PRO A 99 12.45 7.09 6.08
N ILE A 100 12.07 6.07 5.32
CA ILE A 100 10.78 6.01 4.62
C ILE A 100 10.01 4.79 5.08
N SER A 101 8.69 4.86 5.07
CA SER A 101 7.80 3.78 5.49
C SER A 101 6.54 3.74 4.62
N GLY A 102 5.96 2.59 4.51
CA GLY A 102 4.71 2.33 3.76
C GLY A 102 4.62 0.85 3.41
N LYS A 103 3.63 0.49 2.67
CA LYS A 103 2.59 1.36 2.11
C LYS A 103 1.22 0.92 2.63
N ASP A 104 0.23 1.79 2.44
CA ASP A 104 -1.18 1.55 2.78
C ASP A 104 -1.40 1.30 4.27
N PHE A 105 -2.22 2.10 4.90
CA PHE A 105 -2.59 1.88 6.30
C PHE A 105 -3.25 0.51 6.46
N LYS A 106 -2.78 -0.27 7.43
CA LYS A 106 -3.29 -1.61 7.73
C LYS A 106 -4.59 -1.50 8.51
N SER A 107 -5.69 -1.25 7.81
CA SER A 107 -7.04 -1.21 8.35
C SER A 107 -7.95 -2.25 7.67
N GLY A 108 -9.11 -2.53 8.22
CA GLY A 108 -10.11 -3.42 7.63
C GLY A 108 -9.55 -4.80 7.29
N GLN A 109 -9.78 -5.26 6.07
CA GLN A 109 -9.32 -6.57 5.59
C GLN A 109 -7.80 -6.74 5.67
N THR A 110 -7.03 -5.70 5.40
CA THR A 110 -5.56 -5.78 5.46
C THR A 110 -5.08 -5.97 6.90
N LEU A 111 -5.72 -5.31 7.88
CA LEU A 111 -5.46 -5.56 9.30
C LEU A 111 -5.73 -7.03 9.65
N MET A 112 -6.88 -7.57 9.23
CA MET A 112 -7.22 -8.97 9.48
C MET A 112 -6.20 -9.95 8.86
N LYS A 113 -5.68 -9.65 7.67
CA LYS A 113 -4.59 -10.43 7.07
C LYS A 113 -3.35 -10.44 7.96
N THR A 114 -2.97 -9.31 8.54
CA THR A 114 -1.80 -9.22 9.43
C THR A 114 -2.00 -9.90 10.78
N VAL A 115 -3.24 -10.24 11.15
CA VAL A 115 -3.56 -11.02 12.36
C VAL A 115 -3.67 -12.51 12.06
N LEU A 116 -4.44 -12.86 11.02
CA LEU A 116 -4.75 -14.26 10.71
C LEU A 116 -3.57 -15.00 10.07
N ALA A 117 -2.83 -14.37 9.16
CA ALA A 117 -1.73 -15.04 8.48
C ALA A 117 -0.60 -15.48 9.45
N PRO A 118 -0.13 -14.66 10.41
CA PRO A 118 0.79 -15.09 11.43
C PRO A 118 0.22 -16.21 12.32
N MET A 119 -1.08 -16.18 12.63
CA MET A 119 -1.74 -17.23 13.39
C MET A 119 -1.68 -18.57 12.65
N PHE A 120 -2.02 -18.60 11.36
CA PHE A 120 -1.93 -19.82 10.54
C PHE A 120 -0.49 -20.33 10.49
N LYS A 121 0.47 -19.45 10.27
CA LYS A 121 1.91 -19.78 10.22
C LYS A 121 2.40 -20.38 11.55
N THR A 122 2.04 -19.77 12.67
CA THR A 122 2.41 -20.27 14.01
C THR A 122 1.86 -21.67 14.29
N ARG A 123 0.72 -22.01 13.70
CA ARG A 123 0.06 -23.31 13.82
C ARG A 123 0.45 -24.29 12.71
N MET A 124 1.35 -23.92 11.81
CA MET A 124 1.75 -24.72 10.65
C MET A 124 0.55 -25.17 9.81
N LEU A 125 -0.46 -24.29 9.69
CA LEU A 125 -1.60 -24.51 8.83
C LEU A 125 -1.27 -23.97 7.43
N GLY A 126 -1.47 -24.81 6.42
CA GLY A 126 -1.34 -24.38 5.04
C GLY A 126 -2.54 -23.54 4.58
N VAL A 127 -2.34 -22.74 3.56
CA VAL A 127 -3.38 -21.91 2.94
C VAL A 127 -3.40 -22.22 1.45
N SER A 128 -4.54 -22.68 0.95
CA SER A 128 -4.76 -22.93 -0.48
C SER A 128 -5.49 -21.79 -1.18
N GLY A 129 -6.28 -21.00 -0.44
CA GLY A 129 -7.02 -19.89 -1.00
C GLY A 129 -7.31 -18.77 0.00
N TRP A 130 -7.28 -17.52 -0.49
CA TRP A 130 -7.73 -16.35 0.27
C TRP A 130 -8.52 -15.42 -0.65
N PHE A 131 -9.83 -15.46 -0.54
CA PHE A 131 -10.72 -14.61 -1.32
C PHE A 131 -11.25 -13.47 -0.46
N SER A 132 -10.90 -12.25 -0.83
CA SER A 132 -11.33 -11.02 -0.17
C SER A 132 -12.27 -10.23 -1.05
N THR A 133 -13.42 -9.84 -0.56
CA THR A 133 -14.31 -8.93 -1.28
C THR A 133 -14.88 -7.87 -0.37
N ASN A 134 -15.18 -6.71 -0.91
CA ASN A 134 -15.90 -5.66 -0.21
C ASN A 134 -16.83 -4.88 -1.13
N ILE A 135 -17.84 -4.27 -0.52
CA ILE A 135 -18.79 -3.37 -1.16
C ILE A 135 -18.80 -2.05 -0.40
N LEU A 136 -18.81 -0.95 -1.14
CA LEU A 136 -18.99 0.40 -0.61
C LEU A 136 -19.67 1.26 -1.66
N GLY A 137 -20.42 2.27 -1.24
CA GLY A 137 -21.31 3.02 -2.12
C GLY A 137 -20.98 4.51 -2.24
N ASN A 138 -19.82 4.94 -1.74
CA ASN A 138 -19.33 6.31 -1.87
C ASN A 138 -18.40 6.48 -3.07
N ARG A 139 -17.89 7.71 -3.27
CA ARG A 139 -16.98 8.04 -4.37
C ARG A 139 -15.68 7.22 -4.36
N ASP A 140 -15.17 6.86 -3.20
CA ASP A 140 -13.97 5.99 -3.10
C ASP A 140 -14.25 4.60 -3.71
N GLY A 141 -15.47 4.07 -3.46
CA GLY A 141 -15.93 2.83 -4.09
C GLY A 141 -16.03 2.93 -5.61
N GLU A 142 -16.58 4.02 -6.11
CA GLU A 142 -16.70 4.29 -7.55
C GLU A 142 -15.32 4.37 -8.23
N VAL A 143 -14.38 5.05 -7.61
CA VAL A 143 -12.99 5.17 -8.12
C VAL A 143 -12.28 3.83 -8.09
N LEU A 144 -12.41 3.07 -7.01
CA LEU A 144 -11.74 1.78 -6.84
C LEU A 144 -12.37 0.63 -7.65
N ASP A 145 -13.58 0.79 -8.15
CA ASP A 145 -14.20 -0.18 -9.06
C ASP A 145 -13.64 -0.06 -10.50
N GLN A 146 -12.97 1.05 -10.81
CA GLN A 146 -12.29 1.24 -12.08
C GLN A 146 -11.00 0.42 -12.15
N PRO A 147 -10.76 -0.37 -13.21
CA PRO A 147 -9.63 -1.31 -13.29
C PRO A 147 -8.25 -0.67 -13.07
N GLU A 148 -8.03 0.53 -13.58
CA GLU A 148 -6.75 1.23 -13.50
C GLU A 148 -6.39 1.65 -12.07
N ASN A 149 -7.37 2.16 -11.32
CA ASN A 149 -7.20 2.55 -9.92
C ASN A 149 -7.19 1.32 -9.00
N PHE A 150 -8.01 0.30 -9.33
CA PHE A 150 -8.04 -0.95 -8.59
C PHE A 150 -6.69 -1.65 -8.59
N LYS A 151 -5.94 -1.61 -9.70
CA LYS A 151 -4.65 -2.30 -9.83
C LYS A 151 -3.64 -1.91 -8.74
N THR A 152 -3.53 -0.62 -8.43
CA THR A 152 -2.65 -0.12 -7.35
C THR A 152 -3.05 -0.70 -5.99
N LYS A 153 -4.35 -0.71 -5.71
CA LYS A 153 -4.88 -1.25 -4.44
C LYS A 153 -4.77 -2.77 -4.37
N GLU A 154 -4.98 -3.46 -5.49
CA GLU A 154 -4.82 -4.91 -5.60
C GLU A 154 -3.40 -5.34 -5.26
N VAL A 155 -2.39 -4.77 -5.92
CA VAL A 155 -0.97 -5.05 -5.66
C VAL A 155 -0.63 -4.86 -4.19
N SER A 156 -1.07 -3.75 -3.58
CA SER A 156 -0.83 -3.49 -2.16
C SER A 156 -1.46 -4.55 -1.26
N LYS A 157 -2.69 -5.00 -1.55
CA LYS A 157 -3.40 -5.98 -0.72
C LYS A 157 -2.91 -7.41 -0.91
N LEU A 158 -2.48 -7.77 -2.12
CA LEU A 158 -1.97 -9.11 -2.41
C LEU A 158 -0.61 -9.35 -1.75
N SER A 159 0.31 -8.40 -1.82
CA SER A 159 1.67 -8.54 -1.29
C SER A 159 1.76 -8.75 0.23
N VAL A 160 0.70 -8.47 0.98
CA VAL A 160 0.72 -8.56 2.45
C VAL A 160 0.95 -9.99 2.94
N ILE A 161 0.20 -10.96 2.40
CA ILE A 161 0.31 -12.34 2.86
C ILE A 161 1.60 -13.01 2.40
N ASP A 162 2.13 -12.66 1.24
CA ASP A 162 3.38 -13.21 0.72
C ASP A 162 4.56 -12.87 1.64
N ASN A 163 4.59 -11.62 2.12
CA ASN A 163 5.62 -11.18 3.07
C ASN A 163 5.53 -11.90 4.44
N ILE A 164 4.34 -12.37 4.83
CA ILE A 164 4.12 -13.07 6.11
C ILE A 164 4.37 -14.56 5.96
N PHE A 165 3.83 -15.16 4.93
CA PHE A 165 3.90 -16.60 4.70
C PHE A 165 5.26 -17.08 4.24
N GLU A 166 6.01 -16.24 3.52
CA GLU A 166 7.33 -16.58 2.97
C GLU A 166 7.26 -17.88 2.13
N PRO A 167 6.49 -17.90 1.03
CA PRO A 167 6.23 -19.11 0.24
C PRO A 167 7.49 -19.80 -0.25
N GLU A 168 8.58 -19.06 -0.48
CA GLU A 168 9.89 -19.63 -0.85
C GLU A 168 10.50 -20.49 0.26
N LYS A 169 10.20 -20.18 1.53
CA LYS A 169 10.69 -20.95 2.69
C LYS A 169 9.75 -22.09 3.06
N TYR A 170 8.46 -21.92 2.79
CA TYR A 170 7.41 -22.90 3.14
C TYR A 170 6.54 -23.25 1.93
N PRO A 171 7.14 -23.81 0.86
CA PRO A 171 6.42 -24.06 -0.41
C PRO A 171 5.25 -25.02 -0.26
N ASP A 172 5.36 -26.05 0.58
CA ASP A 172 4.30 -27.04 0.79
C ASP A 172 3.06 -26.47 1.49
N LEU A 173 3.21 -25.36 2.22
CA LEU A 173 2.11 -24.72 2.96
C LEU A 173 1.56 -23.48 2.25
N TYR A 174 2.40 -22.75 1.52
CA TYR A 174 2.06 -21.43 0.99
C TYR A 174 2.54 -21.17 -0.44
N GLY A 175 3.14 -22.17 -1.10
CA GLY A 175 3.73 -22.01 -2.45
C GLY A 175 2.69 -21.77 -3.55
N ASP A 176 1.45 -22.20 -3.36
CA ASP A 176 0.37 -22.10 -4.36
C ASP A 176 -0.92 -21.56 -3.72
N VAL A 177 -0.86 -20.35 -3.18
CA VAL A 177 -2.03 -19.69 -2.59
C VAL A 177 -2.82 -18.95 -3.67
N TYR A 178 -4.05 -19.40 -3.95
CA TYR A 178 -4.96 -18.63 -4.79
C TYR A 178 -5.47 -17.38 -4.02
N HIS A 179 -4.81 -16.26 -4.21
CA HIS A 179 -5.14 -15.02 -3.52
C HIS A 179 -5.86 -14.05 -4.46
N LYS A 180 -7.07 -13.65 -4.10
CA LYS A 180 -7.88 -12.72 -4.89
C LYS A 180 -8.54 -11.66 -4.04
N VAL A 181 -8.53 -10.44 -4.56
CA VAL A 181 -9.21 -9.28 -3.94
C VAL A 181 -10.23 -8.73 -4.94
N ARG A 182 -11.39 -8.32 -4.43
CA ARG A 182 -12.41 -7.60 -5.18
C ARG A 182 -12.93 -6.41 -4.38
N ILE A 183 -13.16 -5.30 -5.08
CA ILE A 183 -13.85 -4.13 -4.57
C ILE A 183 -14.98 -3.86 -5.54
N ASN A 184 -16.19 -3.71 -5.02
CA ASN A 184 -17.37 -3.51 -5.86
C ASN A 184 -18.07 -2.21 -5.41
N TYR A 185 -18.34 -1.34 -6.38
CA TYR A 185 -19.16 -0.17 -6.14
C TYR A 185 -20.62 -0.58 -5.99
N TYR A 186 -21.21 -0.23 -4.85
CA TYR A 186 -22.61 -0.53 -4.54
C TYR A 186 -23.30 0.68 -3.89
N PRO A 187 -23.90 1.58 -4.70
CA PRO A 187 -24.47 2.85 -4.25
C PRO A 187 -25.36 2.78 -3.02
N PRO A 188 -26.22 1.73 -2.82
CA PRO A 188 -27.08 1.67 -1.66
C PRO A 188 -26.35 1.63 -0.31
N ARG A 189 -25.06 1.26 -0.30
CA ARG A 189 -24.25 1.25 0.92
C ARG A 189 -23.79 2.64 1.35
N LYS A 190 -23.77 3.63 0.47
CA LYS A 190 -23.24 4.96 0.77
C LYS A 190 -21.84 4.83 1.39
N ASP A 191 -21.61 5.47 2.55
CA ASP A 191 -20.34 5.38 3.29
C ASP A 191 -20.18 4.10 4.13
N ASN A 192 -21.21 3.24 4.14
CA ASN A 192 -21.16 2.00 4.90
C ASN A 192 -20.43 0.92 4.09
N LYS A 193 -19.19 0.67 4.45
CA LYS A 193 -18.37 -0.40 3.87
C LYS A 193 -18.62 -1.71 4.57
N GLU A 194 -18.80 -2.76 3.79
CA GLU A 194 -18.82 -4.13 4.27
C GLU A 194 -17.81 -4.96 3.50
N ALA A 195 -17.09 -5.78 4.20
CA ALA A 195 -16.07 -6.63 3.64
C ALA A 195 -16.15 -8.03 4.25
N TRP A 196 -15.91 -9.04 3.46
CA TRP A 196 -15.80 -10.42 3.95
C TRP A 196 -14.69 -11.16 3.23
N ASP A 197 -14.12 -12.11 3.95
CA ASP A 197 -13.09 -12.99 3.46
C ASP A 197 -13.50 -14.45 3.64
N ASN A 198 -13.15 -15.27 2.65
CA ASN A 198 -13.19 -16.72 2.73
C ASN A 198 -11.76 -17.22 2.56
N ILE A 199 -11.32 -18.03 3.50
CA ILE A 199 -9.94 -18.53 3.56
C ILE A 199 -9.99 -20.03 3.64
N ASP A 200 -9.48 -20.69 2.61
CA ASP A 200 -9.33 -22.14 2.57
C ASP A 200 -7.97 -22.52 3.13
N ILE A 201 -7.98 -23.23 4.25
CA ILE A 201 -6.80 -23.69 4.96
C ILE A 201 -6.78 -25.20 5.05
N PHE A 202 -5.61 -25.77 5.26
CA PHE A 202 -5.46 -27.19 5.48
C PHE A 202 -4.49 -27.49 6.61
N GLY A 203 -4.79 -28.57 7.32
CA GLY A 203 -3.97 -29.05 8.42
C GLY A 203 -3.19 -30.30 8.06
N TRP A 204 -2.92 -31.12 9.08
CA TRP A 204 -2.22 -32.38 8.98
C TRP A 204 -2.81 -33.28 7.85
N MET A 205 -1.94 -33.85 7.03
CA MET A 205 -2.30 -34.71 5.90
C MET A 205 -3.25 -34.04 4.88
N GLY A 206 -3.23 -32.72 4.76
CA GLY A 206 -4.10 -31.99 3.82
C GLY A 206 -5.57 -31.91 4.26
N TYR A 207 -5.87 -32.13 5.55
CA TYR A 207 -7.24 -32.03 6.05
C TYR A 207 -7.83 -30.64 5.81
N PRO A 208 -8.89 -30.51 4.99
CA PRO A 208 -9.41 -29.20 4.60
C PRO A 208 -10.22 -28.54 5.71
N MET A 209 -10.04 -27.27 5.87
CA MET A 209 -10.80 -26.39 6.77
C MET A 209 -11.04 -25.06 6.10
N ALA A 210 -12.03 -24.30 6.57
CA ALA A 210 -12.29 -22.95 6.08
C ALA A 210 -12.50 -21.98 7.24
N VAL A 211 -12.04 -20.74 7.04
CA VAL A 211 -12.34 -19.61 7.91
C VAL A 211 -13.03 -18.55 7.08
N SER A 212 -14.14 -18.05 7.57
CA SER A 212 -14.79 -16.87 7.00
C SER A 212 -15.04 -15.82 8.08
N TYR A 213 -14.93 -14.55 7.71
CA TYR A 213 -15.32 -13.46 8.59
C TYR A 213 -15.95 -12.32 7.78
N THR A 214 -16.82 -11.56 8.45
CA THR A 214 -17.39 -10.33 7.91
C THR A 214 -16.91 -9.16 8.75
N HIS A 215 -16.53 -8.08 8.07
CA HIS A 215 -16.03 -6.85 8.65
C HIS A 215 -16.92 -5.68 8.21
N LEU A 216 -17.51 -4.99 9.17
CA LEU A 216 -18.32 -3.80 8.93
C LEU A 216 -17.51 -2.55 9.28
N ARG A 217 -17.14 -1.76 8.28
CA ARG A 217 -16.32 -0.55 8.34
C ARG A 217 -14.84 -0.79 8.67
N ALA A 218 -13.97 -0.04 8.02
CA ALA A 218 -12.67 0.28 8.56
C ALA A 218 -12.84 1.33 9.69
N HIS A 219 -11.94 1.37 10.66
CA HIS A 219 -11.87 2.46 11.62
C HIS A 219 -11.40 3.74 10.90
N GLU A 220 -12.33 4.40 10.23
CA GLU A 220 -12.07 5.70 9.63
C GLU A 220 -12.64 6.74 10.59
N THR A 221 -11.80 7.71 10.95
CA THR A 221 -12.28 8.89 11.66
C THR A 221 -13.30 9.58 10.78
N ARG A 222 -14.46 9.90 11.33
CA ARG A 222 -15.41 10.79 10.65
C ARG A 222 -14.72 12.13 10.46
N SER A 223 -14.47 12.47 9.20
CA SER A 223 -14.12 13.84 8.83
C SER A 223 -15.33 14.74 9.00
#